data_4b307a67b0923cff86af717ab3d45671
#
_entry.id   4b307a67b0923cff86af717ab3d45671
#
_cell.length_a   1.000
_cell.length_b   1.000
_cell.length_c   1.000
_cell.angle_alpha   90.00
_cell.angle_beta   90.00
_cell.angle_gamma   90.00
#
_symmetry.space_group_name_H-M   'P 1'
#
loop_
_entity.id
_entity.type
_entity.pdbx_description
1 polymer ?
#
loop_
_entity_poly.entity_id
_entity_poly.type
_entity_poly.pdbx_seq_one_letter_code
_entity_poly.pdbx_strand_id
1 'polypeptide(L)'
;MKSPYVNELEPNKVITSSFLVNSKEIRQKKSGELYLSLLLGDRTGELDAKMWDNVAEVVDGFDRDDFVKVKGLIQIFHNRPQLTIHKIRRMDDGEVDHADYFACSARDPNEMWTELRGIVAGMENRHLKGLLEALLNDPDIARRYRQAPAAKQIHHAFLGGLIEHVLSLCALARMTAAHYRTIDLDLLLTGVVLHDIGKIYELNYERGFSYSTEGQLIGHINIALRMISDKLRDAPEFPPALRTLVEHMILSHHGQLEFGSPKLPQFPEALLLHYLDDMDSKMECMRALAEKDRQVEGCFTAYSPALERPVLKLERFWNPAPEGPEQPATQAPDPQGNTAPTSVPVPASALGPGSPEPAMAARPFLAVKPESPFADKLRQALQPAAPTQEN
;
A
#
# COMPACT_ATOMS: atom_id res chain seq x y z
N MET A 1 10.42 -23.27 12.42
CA MET A 1 9.09 -22.63 12.52
C MET A 1 9.07 -21.76 13.76
N LYS A 2 8.76 -20.49 13.64
CA LYS A 2 8.67 -19.52 14.76
C LYS A 2 7.46 -19.85 15.64
N SER A 3 7.59 -19.72 16.95
CA SER A 3 6.49 -19.75 17.94
C SER A 3 7.01 -19.15 19.27
N PRO A 4 6.20 -18.35 19.99
CA PRO A 4 4.87 -17.85 19.61
C PRO A 4 4.94 -16.67 18.63
N TYR A 5 3.85 -16.46 17.87
CA TYR A 5 3.60 -15.24 17.11
C TYR A 5 2.98 -14.15 17.99
N VAL A 6 2.92 -12.89 17.48
CA VAL A 6 2.37 -11.76 18.24
C VAL A 6 0.92 -11.99 18.66
N ASN A 7 0.10 -12.56 17.80
CA ASN A 7 -1.32 -12.87 18.11
C ASN A 7 -1.53 -14.06 19.05
N GLU A 8 -0.47 -14.83 19.35
CA GLU A 8 -0.48 -15.98 20.28
C GLU A 8 0.02 -15.62 21.68
N LEU A 9 0.44 -14.34 21.89
CA LEU A 9 1.04 -13.92 23.14
C LEU A 9 0.02 -13.84 24.27
N GLU A 10 0.35 -14.48 25.39
CA GLU A 10 -0.47 -14.49 26.60
C GLU A 10 0.17 -13.60 27.69
N PRO A 11 -0.64 -12.80 28.40
CA PRO A 11 -0.16 -12.01 29.52
C PRO A 11 0.51 -12.84 30.62
N ASN A 12 1.52 -12.25 31.27
CA ASN A 12 2.28 -12.84 32.36
C ASN A 12 3.06 -14.13 32.02
N LYS A 13 3.27 -14.40 30.71
CA LYS A 13 4.13 -15.49 30.26
C LYS A 13 5.52 -14.99 29.84
N VAL A 14 6.53 -15.77 30.23
CA VAL A 14 7.88 -15.59 29.69
C VAL A 14 7.97 -16.30 28.35
N ILE A 15 8.33 -15.58 27.33
CA ILE A 15 8.48 -16.09 25.95
C ILE A 15 9.95 -16.11 25.52
N THR A 16 10.24 -16.97 24.55
CA THR A 16 11.45 -16.88 23.71
C THR A 16 10.97 -16.98 22.27
N SER A 17 11.05 -15.89 21.51
CA SER A 17 10.61 -15.85 20.11
C SER A 17 11.48 -14.89 19.30
N SER A 18 11.26 -14.81 18.02
CA SER A 18 11.99 -13.95 17.10
C SER A 18 11.05 -12.91 16.48
N PHE A 19 11.58 -11.73 16.19
CA PHE A 19 10.81 -10.61 15.65
C PHE A 19 11.67 -9.76 14.72
N LEU A 20 11.04 -9.04 13.82
CA LEU A 20 11.62 -7.95 13.05
C LEU A 20 11.62 -6.66 13.91
N VAL A 21 12.68 -5.89 13.87
CA VAL A 21 12.76 -4.59 14.54
C VAL A 21 12.19 -3.50 13.64
N ASN A 22 10.93 -3.11 13.84
CA ASN A 22 10.27 -2.05 13.07
C ASN A 22 10.74 -0.65 13.49
N SER A 23 11.05 -0.45 14.79
CA SER A 23 11.72 0.76 15.29
C SER A 23 12.59 0.47 16.49
N LYS A 24 13.63 1.29 16.65
CA LYS A 24 14.58 1.25 17.76
C LYS A 24 14.88 2.66 18.24
N GLU A 25 14.61 2.91 19.51
CA GLU A 25 14.85 4.20 20.13
C GLU A 25 15.54 4.01 21.48
N ILE A 26 16.58 4.79 21.73
CA ILE A 26 17.21 4.89 23.06
C ILE A 26 16.53 6.05 23.77
N ARG A 27 15.94 5.78 24.92
CA ARG A 27 15.26 6.77 25.75
C ARG A 27 15.88 6.82 27.16
N GLN A 28 15.59 7.89 27.89
CA GLN A 28 16.11 8.10 29.24
C GLN A 28 14.97 7.99 30.27
N LYS A 29 15.21 7.24 31.34
CA LYS A 29 14.34 7.20 32.53
C LYS A 29 14.40 8.52 33.27
N LYS A 30 13.46 8.79 34.16
CA LYS A 30 13.49 9.93 35.07
C LYS A 30 14.71 9.91 36.00
N SER A 31 15.30 8.74 36.26
CA SER A 31 16.54 8.54 37.03
C SER A 31 17.81 8.91 36.26
N GLY A 32 17.73 9.20 34.97
CA GLY A 32 18.88 9.43 34.09
C GLY A 32 19.42 8.19 33.39
N GLU A 33 18.99 6.99 33.77
CA GLU A 33 19.41 5.74 33.14
C GLU A 33 18.78 5.57 31.76
N LEU A 34 19.53 4.99 30.81
CA LEU A 34 19.06 4.69 29.49
C LEU A 34 18.22 3.40 29.49
N TYR A 35 17.16 3.38 28.64
CA TYR A 35 16.41 2.19 28.31
C TYR A 35 16.16 2.11 26.82
N LEU A 36 16.00 0.90 26.30
CA LEU A 36 15.72 0.65 24.90
C LEU A 36 14.20 0.48 24.70
N SER A 37 13.64 1.24 23.78
CA SER A 37 12.24 1.14 23.33
C SER A 37 12.22 0.62 21.90
N LEU A 38 11.59 -0.52 21.68
CA LEU A 38 11.49 -1.18 20.40
C LEU A 38 10.02 -1.33 20.00
N LEU A 39 9.74 -1.25 18.71
CA LEU A 39 8.56 -1.80 18.09
C LEU A 39 9.00 -3.06 17.35
N LEU A 40 8.54 -4.21 17.82
CA LEU A 40 8.85 -5.52 17.25
C LEU A 40 7.67 -5.99 16.42
N GLY A 41 7.92 -6.71 15.32
CA GLY A 41 6.87 -7.19 14.44
C GLY A 41 7.05 -8.62 13.96
N ASP A 42 5.95 -9.24 13.59
CA ASP A 42 5.90 -10.46 12.79
C ASP A 42 4.67 -10.43 11.87
N ARG A 43 4.45 -11.47 11.07
CA ARG A 43 3.34 -11.55 10.11
C ARG A 43 1.94 -11.38 10.73
N THR A 44 1.81 -11.50 12.05
CA THR A 44 0.52 -11.47 12.77
C THR A 44 0.26 -10.15 13.46
N GLY A 45 1.26 -9.28 13.63
CA GLY A 45 1.10 -7.98 14.25
C GLY A 45 2.38 -7.35 14.78
N GLU A 46 2.20 -6.26 15.53
CA GLU A 46 3.27 -5.49 16.16
C GLU A 46 3.16 -5.57 17.69
N LEU A 47 4.31 -5.47 18.36
CA LEU A 47 4.47 -5.59 19.81
C LEU A 47 5.40 -4.50 20.32
N ASP A 48 4.89 -3.65 21.20
CA ASP A 48 5.75 -2.75 21.99
C ASP A 48 6.66 -3.56 22.90
N ALA A 49 7.97 -3.24 22.89
CA ALA A 49 8.95 -3.92 23.70
C ALA A 49 9.90 -2.93 24.37
N LYS A 50 10.30 -3.23 25.61
CA LYS A 50 11.22 -2.40 26.38
C LYS A 50 12.28 -3.24 27.07
N MET A 51 13.52 -2.76 27.01
CA MET A 51 14.62 -3.32 27.76
C MET A 51 15.13 -2.27 28.74
N TRP A 52 15.04 -2.59 30.02
CA TRP A 52 15.30 -1.65 31.10
C TRP A 52 16.74 -1.70 31.62
N ASP A 53 17.40 -2.85 31.47
CA ASP A 53 18.71 -3.13 32.03
C ASP A 53 19.66 -3.67 30.93
N ASN A 54 20.96 -3.55 31.13
CA ASN A 54 22.02 -4.05 30.23
C ASN A 54 21.94 -3.50 28.79
N VAL A 55 21.37 -2.31 28.62
CA VAL A 55 21.17 -1.69 27.30
C VAL A 55 22.49 -1.46 26.57
N ALA A 56 23.52 -0.99 27.30
CA ALA A 56 24.82 -0.68 26.72
C ALA A 56 25.51 -1.91 26.08
N GLU A 57 25.24 -3.12 26.57
CA GLU A 57 25.86 -4.35 26.06
C GLU A 57 25.28 -4.81 24.70
N VAL A 58 24.03 -4.38 24.39
CA VAL A 58 23.27 -4.92 23.24
C VAL A 58 22.90 -3.87 22.20
N VAL A 59 23.00 -2.58 22.56
CA VAL A 59 22.49 -1.49 21.74
C VAL A 59 23.16 -1.42 20.37
N ASP A 60 24.45 -1.72 20.26
CA ASP A 60 25.20 -1.71 19.00
C ASP A 60 25.15 -3.06 18.26
N GLY A 61 24.51 -4.08 18.85
CA GLY A 61 24.46 -5.43 18.28
C GLY A 61 23.40 -5.65 17.20
N PHE A 62 22.46 -4.72 17.02
CA PHE A 62 21.41 -4.78 16.01
C PHE A 62 20.82 -3.40 15.74
N ASP A 63 20.14 -3.23 14.62
CA ASP A 63 19.47 -1.99 14.24
C ASP A 63 18.03 -2.23 13.75
N ARG A 64 17.38 -1.12 13.33
CA ARG A 64 16.10 -1.20 12.63
C ARG A 64 16.26 -2.10 11.39
N ASP A 65 15.19 -2.82 11.08
CA ASP A 65 15.10 -3.79 9.98
C ASP A 65 15.96 -5.05 10.17
N ASP A 66 16.59 -5.25 11.36
CA ASP A 66 17.21 -6.51 11.73
C ASP A 66 16.21 -7.51 12.35
N PHE A 67 16.49 -8.80 12.18
CA PHE A 67 15.76 -9.87 12.86
C PHE A 67 16.45 -10.17 14.19
N VAL A 68 15.65 -10.20 15.26
CA VAL A 68 16.16 -10.41 16.60
C VAL A 68 15.46 -11.58 17.30
N LYS A 69 16.23 -12.37 18.07
CA LYS A 69 15.68 -13.37 18.97
C LYS A 69 15.66 -12.76 20.38
N VAL A 70 14.48 -12.76 20.98
CA VAL A 70 14.27 -12.14 22.31
C VAL A 70 13.73 -13.16 23.30
N LYS A 71 14.14 -12.99 24.58
CA LYS A 71 13.53 -13.64 25.75
C LYS A 71 13.05 -12.55 26.68
N GLY A 72 11.78 -12.63 27.12
CA GLY A 72 11.20 -11.61 27.97
C GLY A 72 9.81 -11.99 28.49
N LEU A 73 9.25 -11.11 29.33
CA LEU A 73 7.96 -11.26 29.96
C LEU A 73 6.90 -10.41 29.26
N ILE A 74 5.77 -10.99 28.89
CA ILE A 74 4.61 -10.25 28.37
C ILE A 74 3.83 -9.65 29.53
N GLN A 75 3.59 -8.35 29.49
CA GLN A 75 2.78 -7.62 30.48
C GLN A 75 1.69 -6.84 29.77
N ILE A 76 0.61 -6.51 30.47
CA ILE A 76 -0.42 -5.60 29.94
C ILE A 76 -0.11 -4.19 30.42
N PHE A 77 0.09 -3.27 29.51
CA PHE A 77 0.28 -1.84 29.78
C PHE A 77 -0.70 -1.01 28.94
N HIS A 78 -1.49 -0.18 29.63
CA HIS A 78 -2.59 0.58 28.98
C HIS A 78 -3.50 -0.28 28.09
N ASN A 79 -3.88 -1.44 28.58
CA ASN A 79 -4.75 -2.41 27.91
C ASN A 79 -4.16 -2.99 26.60
N ARG A 80 -2.82 -2.93 26.43
CA ARG A 80 -2.09 -3.52 25.31
C ARG A 80 -0.96 -4.42 25.79
N PRO A 81 -0.66 -5.51 25.08
CA PRO A 81 0.51 -6.32 25.41
C PRO A 81 1.80 -5.53 25.16
N GLN A 82 2.70 -5.63 26.10
CA GLN A 82 4.06 -5.07 26.03
C GLN A 82 5.07 -6.11 26.49
N LEU A 83 6.18 -6.27 25.78
CA LEU A 83 7.25 -7.19 26.13
C LEU A 83 8.32 -6.47 26.96
N THR A 84 8.56 -6.94 28.18
CA THR A 84 9.77 -6.58 28.95
C THR A 84 10.89 -7.53 28.57
N ILE A 85 11.89 -7.03 27.86
CA ILE A 85 13.00 -7.83 27.31
C ILE A 85 14.04 -8.09 28.40
N HIS A 86 14.39 -9.38 28.58
CA HIS A 86 15.47 -9.82 29.45
C HIS A 86 16.75 -10.11 28.68
N LYS A 87 16.64 -10.68 27.46
CA LYS A 87 17.75 -10.95 26.56
C LYS A 87 17.33 -10.70 25.13
N ILE A 88 18.24 -10.15 24.32
CA ILE A 88 18.06 -9.90 22.91
C ILE A 88 19.36 -10.19 22.17
N ARG A 89 19.28 -10.78 20.99
CA ARG A 89 20.40 -10.92 20.06
C ARG A 89 19.90 -10.78 18.62
N ARG A 90 20.75 -10.30 17.74
CA ARG A 90 20.54 -10.40 16.30
C ARG A 90 20.53 -11.86 15.86
N MET A 91 19.72 -12.18 14.89
CA MET A 91 19.69 -13.48 14.20
C MET A 91 20.62 -13.46 13.00
N ASP A 92 21.21 -14.62 12.70
CA ASP A 92 21.93 -14.82 11.44
C ASP A 92 20.95 -15.02 10.28
N ASP A 93 21.32 -14.61 9.07
CA ASP A 93 20.43 -14.67 7.89
C ASP A 93 19.93 -16.12 7.61
N GLY A 94 20.73 -17.12 7.94
CA GLY A 94 20.35 -18.55 7.82
C GLY A 94 19.32 -19.04 8.85
N GLU A 95 19.05 -18.27 9.91
CA GLU A 95 18.03 -18.58 10.92
C GLU A 95 16.65 -17.95 10.56
N VAL A 96 16.59 -17.09 9.52
CA VAL A 96 15.42 -16.27 9.20
C VAL A 96 14.57 -16.93 8.13
N ASP A 97 13.33 -17.25 8.47
CA ASP A 97 12.29 -17.55 7.50
C ASP A 97 11.42 -16.29 7.33
N HIS A 98 11.52 -15.61 6.18
CA HIS A 98 10.81 -14.36 5.92
C HIS A 98 9.29 -14.49 6.02
N ALA A 99 8.74 -15.70 5.75
CA ALA A 99 7.32 -15.98 5.90
C ALA A 99 6.82 -15.90 7.35
N ASP A 100 7.71 -15.90 8.33
CA ASP A 100 7.36 -15.70 9.74
C ASP A 100 7.16 -14.22 10.11
N TYR A 101 7.70 -13.29 9.32
CA TYR A 101 7.74 -11.86 9.66
C TYR A 101 6.89 -10.99 8.74
N PHE A 102 6.68 -11.43 7.51
CA PHE A 102 5.90 -10.69 6.52
C PHE A 102 4.65 -11.47 6.13
N ALA A 103 3.58 -10.74 5.86
CA ALA A 103 2.43 -11.35 5.20
C ALA A 103 2.88 -11.94 3.86
N CYS A 104 2.36 -13.11 3.51
CA CYS A 104 2.64 -13.81 2.27
C CYS A 104 1.33 -14.13 1.56
N SER A 105 1.38 -14.29 0.23
CA SER A 105 0.29 -14.88 -0.51
C SER A 105 -0.10 -16.24 0.10
N ALA A 106 -1.40 -16.54 0.11
CA ALA A 106 -1.89 -17.87 0.48
C ALA A 106 -1.60 -18.93 -0.58
N ARG A 107 -1.25 -18.48 -1.81
CA ARG A 107 -0.91 -19.33 -2.95
C ARG A 107 0.59 -19.66 -2.97
N ASP A 108 0.94 -20.86 -3.42
CA ASP A 108 2.36 -21.24 -3.60
C ASP A 108 3.00 -20.42 -4.75
N PRO A 109 4.13 -19.71 -4.49
CA PRO A 109 4.78 -18.87 -5.51
C PRO A 109 5.26 -19.67 -6.74
N ASN A 110 5.58 -20.95 -6.60
CA ASN A 110 6.03 -21.77 -7.72
C ASN A 110 4.84 -22.25 -8.58
N GLU A 111 3.69 -22.52 -7.96
CA GLU A 111 2.45 -22.80 -8.70
C GLU A 111 2.01 -21.57 -9.49
N MET A 112 2.00 -20.37 -8.85
CA MET A 112 1.71 -19.11 -9.52
C MET A 112 2.66 -18.82 -10.68
N TRP A 113 3.96 -19.11 -10.48
CA TRP A 113 4.96 -18.96 -11.53
C TRP A 113 4.73 -19.89 -12.71
N THR A 114 4.36 -21.14 -12.45
CA THR A 114 4.02 -22.12 -13.48
C THR A 114 2.79 -21.69 -14.27
N GLU A 115 1.77 -21.17 -13.59
CA GLU A 115 0.56 -20.62 -14.22
C GLU A 115 0.91 -19.43 -15.13
N LEU A 116 1.68 -18.45 -14.65
CA LEU A 116 2.11 -17.30 -15.45
C LEU A 116 2.88 -17.74 -16.70
N ARG A 117 3.83 -18.66 -16.55
CA ARG A 117 4.57 -19.20 -17.69
C ARG A 117 3.67 -19.97 -18.68
N GLY A 118 2.66 -20.65 -18.18
CA GLY A 118 1.65 -21.29 -19.01
C GLY A 118 0.84 -20.28 -19.82
N ILE A 119 0.50 -19.14 -19.23
CA ILE A 119 -0.18 -18.03 -19.92
C ILE A 119 0.69 -17.52 -21.06
N VAL A 120 1.97 -17.24 -20.80
CA VAL A 120 2.93 -16.73 -21.81
C VAL A 120 3.18 -17.77 -22.90
N ALA A 121 3.32 -19.04 -22.56
CA ALA A 121 3.50 -20.11 -23.53
C ALA A 121 2.32 -20.25 -24.52
N GLY A 122 1.10 -19.90 -24.09
CA GLY A 122 -0.10 -19.93 -24.91
C GLY A 122 -0.29 -18.72 -25.83
N MET A 123 0.59 -17.72 -25.80
CA MET A 123 0.52 -16.53 -26.68
C MET A 123 0.86 -16.89 -28.12
N GLU A 124 0.16 -16.25 -29.07
CA GLU A 124 0.30 -16.46 -30.51
C GLU A 124 1.36 -15.52 -31.13
N ASN A 125 1.45 -14.27 -30.65
CA ASN A 125 2.39 -13.29 -31.15
C ASN A 125 3.81 -13.63 -30.70
N ARG A 126 4.62 -14.14 -31.64
CA ARG A 126 5.98 -14.61 -31.38
C ARG A 126 6.92 -13.57 -30.78
N HIS A 127 6.75 -12.28 -31.13
CA HIS A 127 7.61 -11.20 -30.65
C HIS A 127 7.29 -10.85 -29.20
N LEU A 128 6.01 -10.70 -28.87
CA LEU A 128 5.56 -10.44 -27.48
C LEU A 128 5.89 -11.62 -26.56
N LYS A 129 5.60 -12.83 -27.01
CA LYS A 129 5.98 -14.06 -26.30
C LYS A 129 7.48 -14.16 -26.06
N GLY A 130 8.30 -13.92 -27.08
CA GLY A 130 9.76 -13.96 -26.96
C GLY A 130 10.31 -12.92 -25.99
N LEU A 131 9.74 -11.70 -25.96
CA LEU A 131 10.10 -10.67 -24.97
C LEU A 131 9.79 -11.14 -23.53
N LEU A 132 8.58 -11.65 -23.30
CA LEU A 132 8.19 -12.15 -21.98
C LEU A 132 9.02 -13.35 -21.56
N GLU A 133 9.28 -14.30 -22.46
CA GLU A 133 10.15 -15.46 -22.18
C GLU A 133 11.58 -15.01 -21.84
N ALA A 134 12.15 -14.01 -22.55
CA ALA A 134 13.48 -13.49 -22.28
C ALA A 134 13.60 -12.84 -20.89
N LEU A 135 12.53 -12.16 -20.42
CA LEU A 135 12.46 -11.60 -19.07
C LEU A 135 12.24 -12.70 -18.02
N LEU A 136 11.24 -13.56 -18.21
CA LEU A 136 10.85 -14.57 -17.23
C LEU A 136 11.86 -15.73 -17.11
N ASN A 137 12.72 -15.97 -18.09
CA ASN A 137 13.81 -16.94 -18.03
C ASN A 137 15.08 -16.40 -17.36
N ASP A 138 15.16 -15.09 -17.11
CA ASP A 138 16.26 -14.50 -16.34
C ASP A 138 16.16 -14.98 -14.87
N PRO A 139 17.19 -15.64 -14.32
CA PRO A 139 17.10 -16.24 -12.98
C PRO A 139 16.86 -15.22 -11.85
N ASP A 140 17.46 -14.03 -11.95
CA ASP A 140 17.28 -12.99 -10.92
C ASP A 140 15.88 -12.35 -11.01
N ILE A 141 15.42 -12.03 -12.22
CA ILE A 141 14.05 -11.56 -12.44
C ILE A 141 13.05 -12.60 -11.95
N ALA A 142 13.20 -13.86 -12.35
CA ALA A 142 12.32 -14.95 -11.96
C ALA A 142 12.24 -15.14 -10.43
N ARG A 143 13.36 -15.04 -9.73
CA ARG A 143 13.43 -15.14 -8.28
C ARG A 143 12.70 -13.96 -7.63
N ARG A 144 13.02 -12.73 -8.03
CA ARG A 144 12.46 -11.51 -7.48
C ARG A 144 10.97 -11.37 -7.78
N TYR A 145 10.53 -11.68 -8.99
CA TYR A 145 9.13 -11.56 -9.41
C TYR A 145 8.20 -12.45 -8.57
N ARG A 146 8.65 -13.66 -8.20
CA ARG A 146 7.89 -14.56 -7.33
C ARG A 146 7.79 -14.09 -5.88
N GLN A 147 8.70 -13.24 -5.43
CA GLN A 147 8.79 -12.80 -4.05
C GLN A 147 8.25 -11.38 -3.84
N ALA A 148 8.32 -10.52 -4.87
CA ALA A 148 8.02 -9.11 -4.74
C ALA A 148 6.57 -8.86 -4.29
N PRO A 149 6.34 -7.88 -3.40
CA PRO A 149 5.01 -7.31 -3.17
C PRO A 149 4.59 -6.44 -4.35
N ALA A 150 3.28 -6.27 -4.58
CA ALA A 150 2.77 -5.35 -5.59
C ALA A 150 2.81 -3.89 -5.13
N ALA A 151 2.78 -3.65 -3.81
CA ALA A 151 2.84 -2.32 -3.24
C ALA A 151 3.51 -2.33 -1.86
N LYS A 152 3.91 -1.14 -1.37
CA LYS A 152 4.47 -1.01 -0.02
C LYS A 152 3.44 -1.20 1.09
N GLN A 153 2.17 -0.76 0.91
CA GLN A 153 1.21 -0.68 2.01
C GLN A 153 -0.25 -0.96 1.67
N ILE A 154 -0.72 -0.85 0.42
CA ILE A 154 -2.15 -0.71 0.14
C ILE A 154 -2.78 -2.00 -0.40
N HIS A 155 -2.38 -2.46 -1.60
CA HIS A 155 -2.92 -3.66 -2.24
C HIS A 155 -1.81 -4.66 -2.48
N HIS A 156 -2.09 -5.94 -2.28
CA HIS A 156 -1.10 -7.01 -2.44
C HIS A 156 0.28 -6.70 -1.78
N ALA A 157 0.25 -5.95 -0.65
CA ALA A 157 1.44 -5.54 0.11
C ALA A 157 1.97 -6.70 0.97
N PHE A 158 2.24 -7.83 0.33
CA PHE A 158 2.75 -9.05 0.95
C PHE A 158 3.68 -9.78 -0.03
N LEU A 159 4.51 -10.68 0.48
CA LEU A 159 5.41 -11.46 -0.36
C LEU A 159 4.63 -12.34 -1.34
N GLY A 160 5.03 -12.27 -2.62
CA GLY A 160 4.30 -12.92 -3.71
C GLY A 160 3.07 -12.14 -4.19
N GLY A 161 2.84 -10.92 -3.65
CA GLY A 161 1.69 -10.09 -4.04
C GLY A 161 1.73 -9.62 -5.48
N LEU A 162 2.92 -9.34 -6.03
CA LEU A 162 3.07 -8.92 -7.42
C LEU A 162 2.59 -9.99 -8.41
N ILE A 163 3.04 -11.21 -8.24
CA ILE A 163 2.63 -12.29 -9.15
C ILE A 163 1.16 -12.66 -8.98
N GLU A 164 0.63 -12.61 -7.76
CA GLU A 164 -0.79 -12.83 -7.49
C GLU A 164 -1.67 -11.77 -8.19
N HIS A 165 -1.31 -10.50 -8.07
CA HIS A 165 -1.94 -9.38 -8.77
C HIS A 165 -1.91 -9.56 -10.29
N VAL A 166 -0.75 -9.86 -10.85
CA VAL A 166 -0.61 -10.08 -12.31
C VAL A 166 -1.46 -11.24 -12.81
N LEU A 167 -1.57 -12.33 -12.05
CA LEU A 167 -2.43 -13.46 -12.42
C LEU A 167 -3.92 -13.09 -12.37
N SER A 168 -4.33 -12.31 -11.38
CA SER A 168 -5.69 -11.72 -11.31
C SER A 168 -5.97 -10.87 -12.55
N LEU A 169 -5.06 -9.98 -12.90
CA LEU A 169 -5.18 -9.15 -14.11
C LEU A 169 -5.20 -9.97 -15.40
N CYS A 170 -4.41 -11.04 -15.51
CA CYS A 170 -4.45 -11.94 -16.66
C CYS A 170 -5.83 -12.60 -16.85
N ALA A 171 -6.47 -13.00 -15.75
CA ALA A 171 -7.81 -13.57 -15.79
C ALA A 171 -8.83 -12.52 -16.25
N LEU A 172 -8.79 -11.31 -15.69
CA LEU A 172 -9.65 -10.18 -16.07
C LEU A 172 -9.41 -9.76 -17.52
N ALA A 173 -8.18 -9.69 -17.99
CA ALA A 173 -7.80 -9.36 -19.36
C ALA A 173 -8.43 -10.34 -20.35
N ARG A 174 -8.38 -11.65 -20.09
CA ARG A 174 -9.02 -12.67 -20.94
C ARG A 174 -10.53 -12.51 -21.01
N MET A 175 -11.19 -12.28 -19.87
CA MET A 175 -12.64 -12.06 -19.83
C MET A 175 -13.03 -10.81 -20.61
N THR A 176 -12.27 -9.75 -20.47
CA THR A 176 -12.55 -8.45 -21.09
C THR A 176 -12.27 -8.49 -22.60
N ALA A 177 -11.18 -9.11 -23.03
CA ALA A 177 -10.87 -9.29 -24.46
C ALA A 177 -11.90 -10.21 -25.16
N ALA A 178 -12.43 -11.21 -24.46
CA ALA A 178 -13.52 -12.03 -25.00
C ALA A 178 -14.81 -11.21 -25.24
N HIS A 179 -15.05 -10.17 -24.45
CA HIS A 179 -16.18 -9.24 -24.63
C HIS A 179 -15.89 -8.21 -25.74
N TYR A 180 -14.74 -7.54 -25.70
CA TYR A 180 -14.31 -6.53 -26.68
C TYR A 180 -13.44 -7.17 -27.77
N ARG A 181 -14.06 -7.69 -28.81
CA ARG A 181 -13.41 -8.49 -29.88
C ARG A 181 -12.34 -7.75 -30.70
N THR A 182 -12.17 -6.45 -30.52
CA THR A 182 -11.16 -5.61 -31.17
C THR A 182 -9.85 -5.53 -30.38
N ILE A 183 -9.83 -6.09 -29.16
CA ILE A 183 -8.66 -6.08 -28.29
C ILE A 183 -7.67 -7.17 -28.71
N ASP A 184 -6.43 -6.79 -28.91
CA ASP A 184 -5.31 -7.73 -29.04
C ASP A 184 -4.97 -8.28 -27.65
N LEU A 185 -5.36 -9.54 -27.41
CA LEU A 185 -5.17 -10.19 -26.11
C LEU A 185 -3.69 -10.36 -25.78
N ASP A 186 -2.83 -10.67 -26.76
CA ASP A 186 -1.41 -10.86 -26.51
C ASP A 186 -0.71 -9.55 -26.14
N LEU A 187 -1.11 -8.44 -26.77
CA LEU A 187 -0.63 -7.11 -26.41
C LEU A 187 -1.10 -6.72 -25.01
N LEU A 188 -2.38 -6.95 -24.68
CA LEU A 188 -2.93 -6.66 -23.36
C LEU A 188 -2.23 -7.50 -22.27
N LEU A 189 -2.08 -8.82 -22.47
CA LEU A 189 -1.36 -9.69 -21.53
C LEU A 189 0.11 -9.26 -21.35
N THR A 190 0.76 -8.81 -22.42
CA THR A 190 2.12 -8.28 -22.34
C THR A 190 2.16 -7.05 -21.42
N GLY A 191 1.25 -6.11 -21.60
CA GLY A 191 1.11 -4.96 -20.70
C GLY A 191 0.86 -5.39 -19.26
N VAL A 192 -0.05 -6.33 -19.03
CA VAL A 192 -0.34 -6.89 -17.68
C VAL A 192 0.90 -7.48 -17.02
N VAL A 193 1.69 -8.29 -17.73
CA VAL A 193 2.88 -8.93 -17.14
C VAL A 193 3.98 -7.92 -16.85
N LEU A 194 4.07 -6.84 -17.63
CA LEU A 194 5.20 -5.92 -17.61
C LEU A 194 4.94 -4.59 -16.88
N HIS A 195 3.68 -4.15 -16.68
CA HIS A 195 3.40 -2.80 -16.16
C HIS A 195 4.14 -2.51 -14.86
N ASP A 196 4.17 -3.49 -13.98
CA ASP A 196 4.72 -3.41 -12.64
C ASP A 196 6.03 -4.19 -12.45
N ILE A 197 6.63 -4.75 -13.51
CA ILE A 197 7.85 -5.56 -13.39
C ILE A 197 9.00 -4.80 -12.74
N GLY A 198 9.06 -3.48 -12.90
CA GLY A 198 10.08 -2.64 -12.29
C GLY A 198 10.06 -2.63 -10.76
N LYS A 199 8.93 -2.99 -10.13
CA LYS A 199 8.78 -3.08 -8.68
C LYS A 199 9.70 -4.10 -8.04
N ILE A 200 10.17 -5.10 -8.79
CA ILE A 200 11.14 -6.10 -8.29
C ILE A 200 12.50 -5.48 -7.92
N TYR A 201 12.81 -4.29 -8.44
CA TYR A 201 14.01 -3.50 -8.12
C TYR A 201 13.66 -2.17 -7.44
N GLU A 202 12.46 -1.64 -7.63
CA GLU A 202 11.99 -0.45 -6.94
C GLU A 202 11.87 -0.68 -5.43
N LEU A 203 11.45 -1.88 -5.02
CA LEU A 203 11.17 -2.21 -3.62
C LEU A 203 12.26 -3.12 -3.04
N ASN A 204 12.66 -2.81 -1.80
CA ASN A 204 13.34 -3.75 -0.92
C ASN A 204 12.28 -4.48 -0.08
N TYR A 205 12.38 -5.80 -0.02
CA TYR A 205 11.45 -6.64 0.75
C TYR A 205 12.17 -7.78 1.50
N GLU A 206 13.50 -7.68 1.61
CA GLU A 206 14.32 -8.64 2.36
C GLU A 206 14.25 -8.41 3.87
N ARG A 207 14.16 -7.15 4.30
CA ARG A 207 14.16 -6.75 5.72
C ARG A 207 13.02 -5.77 6.07
N GLY A 208 12.01 -5.66 5.21
CA GLY A 208 10.91 -4.71 5.33
C GLY A 208 10.53 -4.13 3.99
N PHE A 209 9.28 -3.67 3.84
CA PHE A 209 8.84 -3.06 2.59
C PHE A 209 9.26 -1.59 2.55
N SER A 210 10.33 -1.30 1.83
CA SER A 210 10.84 0.04 1.62
C SER A 210 11.23 0.26 0.17
N TYR A 211 11.37 1.51 -0.23
CA TYR A 211 11.93 1.81 -1.56
C TYR A 211 13.44 1.62 -1.54
N SER A 212 13.97 1.04 -2.62
CA SER A 212 15.40 1.10 -2.89
C SER A 212 15.81 2.55 -3.25
N THR A 213 17.09 2.88 -3.17
CA THR A 213 17.57 4.21 -3.58
C THR A 213 17.23 4.49 -5.04
N GLU A 214 17.42 3.52 -5.93
CA GLU A 214 17.07 3.64 -7.34
C GLU A 214 15.55 3.77 -7.52
N GLY A 215 14.77 2.96 -6.81
CA GLY A 215 13.31 3.02 -6.84
C GLY A 215 12.77 4.38 -6.46
N GLN A 216 13.34 5.00 -5.41
CA GLN A 216 12.93 6.32 -4.96
C GLN A 216 13.29 7.44 -5.95
N LEU A 217 14.38 7.29 -6.69
CA LEU A 217 14.85 8.31 -7.63
C LEU A 217 14.19 8.23 -9.00
N ILE A 218 13.92 7.04 -9.51
CA ILE A 218 13.45 6.88 -10.89
C ILE A 218 12.14 6.12 -11.06
N GLY A 219 11.70 5.37 -10.05
CA GLY A 219 10.42 4.65 -10.02
C GLY A 219 10.34 3.43 -10.93
N HIS A 220 9.38 2.53 -10.65
CA HIS A 220 9.22 1.25 -11.34
C HIS A 220 8.96 1.38 -12.84
N ILE A 221 8.25 2.43 -13.29
CA ILE A 221 7.98 2.67 -14.73
C ILE A 221 9.30 2.75 -15.52
N ASN A 222 10.23 3.61 -15.06
CA ASN A 222 11.49 3.77 -15.77
C ASN A 222 12.40 2.54 -15.64
N ILE A 223 12.36 1.85 -14.49
CA ILE A 223 13.06 0.59 -14.29
C ILE A 223 12.53 -0.46 -15.27
N ALA A 224 11.21 -0.62 -15.40
CA ALA A 224 10.59 -1.54 -16.35
C ALA A 224 11.00 -1.26 -17.79
N LEU A 225 11.00 0.02 -18.22
CA LEU A 225 11.43 0.41 -19.57
C LEU A 225 12.90 0.06 -19.83
N ARG A 226 13.79 0.22 -18.85
CA ARG A 226 15.19 -0.20 -18.96
C ARG A 226 15.31 -1.71 -19.12
N MET A 227 14.60 -2.49 -18.28
CA MET A 227 14.59 -3.95 -18.35
C MET A 227 14.13 -4.45 -19.73
N ILE A 228 13.05 -3.87 -20.26
CA ILE A 228 12.54 -4.17 -21.62
C ILE A 228 13.58 -3.82 -22.67
N SER A 229 14.14 -2.62 -22.61
CA SER A 229 15.15 -2.15 -23.55
C SER A 229 16.39 -3.04 -23.56
N ASP A 230 16.81 -3.52 -22.39
CA ASP A 230 17.98 -4.40 -22.24
C ASP A 230 17.75 -5.75 -22.93
N LYS A 231 16.57 -6.35 -22.75
CA LYS A 231 16.23 -7.63 -23.42
C LYS A 231 16.02 -7.46 -24.92
N LEU A 232 15.50 -6.33 -25.38
CA LEU A 232 15.29 -6.06 -26.80
C LEU A 232 16.59 -5.74 -27.57
N ARG A 233 17.70 -5.47 -26.89
CA ARG A 233 19.03 -5.38 -27.55
C ARG A 233 19.43 -6.68 -28.24
N ASP A 234 19.03 -7.82 -27.67
CA ASP A 234 19.35 -9.14 -28.19
C ASP A 234 18.27 -9.67 -29.16
N ALA A 235 17.24 -8.85 -29.47
CA ALA A 235 16.13 -9.18 -30.36
C ALA A 235 15.93 -8.10 -31.44
N PRO A 236 16.89 -7.92 -32.37
CA PRO A 236 16.86 -6.84 -33.37
C PRO A 236 15.69 -6.96 -34.36
N GLU A 237 15.09 -8.13 -34.49
CA GLU A 237 13.90 -8.38 -35.30
C GLU A 237 12.59 -7.95 -34.63
N PHE A 238 12.60 -7.50 -33.37
CA PHE A 238 11.40 -7.02 -32.69
C PHE A 238 10.85 -5.75 -33.38
N PRO A 239 9.57 -5.75 -33.84
CA PRO A 239 9.05 -4.64 -34.61
C PRO A 239 9.05 -3.32 -33.83
N PRO A 240 9.64 -2.22 -34.36
CA PRO A 240 9.70 -0.94 -33.65
C PRO A 240 8.34 -0.39 -33.25
N ALA A 241 7.32 -0.55 -34.08
CA ALA A 241 5.96 -0.12 -33.76
C ALA A 241 5.38 -0.90 -32.55
N LEU A 242 5.60 -2.21 -32.49
CA LEU A 242 5.16 -3.05 -31.37
C LEU A 242 5.88 -2.68 -30.07
N ARG A 243 7.19 -2.41 -30.16
CA ARG A 243 7.97 -1.87 -29.03
C ARG A 243 7.36 -0.58 -28.49
N THR A 244 7.02 0.37 -29.36
CA THR A 244 6.39 1.63 -28.96
C THR A 244 5.06 1.42 -28.26
N LEU A 245 4.24 0.47 -28.72
CA LEU A 245 2.97 0.13 -28.06
C LEU A 245 3.20 -0.44 -26.65
N VAL A 246 4.12 -1.40 -26.50
CA VAL A 246 4.46 -1.97 -25.17
C VAL A 246 5.00 -0.89 -24.23
N GLU A 247 5.96 -0.08 -24.68
CA GLU A 247 6.52 1.01 -23.88
C GLU A 247 5.44 2.04 -23.49
N HIS A 248 4.49 2.36 -24.40
CA HIS A 248 3.39 3.25 -24.09
C HIS A 248 2.45 2.67 -23.01
N MET A 249 2.14 1.38 -23.06
CA MET A 249 1.33 0.72 -22.02
C MET A 249 1.98 0.88 -20.64
N ILE A 250 3.30 0.66 -20.55
CA ILE A 250 4.04 0.84 -19.28
C ILE A 250 4.03 2.30 -18.83
N LEU A 251 4.22 3.27 -19.76
CA LEU A 251 4.21 4.70 -19.44
C LEU A 251 2.85 5.23 -19.02
N SER A 252 1.75 4.57 -19.39
CA SER A 252 0.40 5.10 -19.24
C SER A 252 -0.49 4.30 -18.29
N HIS A 253 0.00 3.20 -17.69
CA HIS A 253 -0.85 2.30 -16.90
C HIS A 253 -1.48 2.96 -15.66
N HIS A 254 -0.86 3.96 -15.03
CA HIS A 254 -1.48 4.74 -13.97
C HIS A 254 -2.67 5.62 -14.47
N GLY A 255 -2.83 5.80 -15.77
CA GLY A 255 -3.99 6.41 -16.43
C GLY A 255 -4.10 7.91 -16.34
N GLN A 256 -3.65 8.55 -15.27
CA GLN A 256 -3.76 10.00 -15.05
C GLN A 256 -2.42 10.59 -14.64
N LEU A 257 -2.17 11.84 -15.05
CA LEU A 257 -0.92 12.54 -14.75
C LEU A 257 -0.78 12.79 -13.24
N GLU A 258 -1.89 13.03 -12.55
CA GLU A 258 -1.96 13.22 -11.11
C GLU A 258 -1.55 11.98 -10.32
N PHE A 259 -1.70 10.80 -10.93
CA PHE A 259 -1.27 9.52 -10.34
C PHE A 259 0.17 9.14 -10.72
N GLY A 260 0.91 10.09 -11.31
CA GLY A 260 2.30 9.89 -11.70
C GLY A 260 2.48 9.17 -13.05
N SER A 261 1.42 9.04 -13.87
CA SER A 261 1.53 8.52 -15.23
C SER A 261 2.23 9.53 -16.12
N PRO A 262 3.35 9.20 -16.79
CA PRO A 262 3.99 10.12 -17.72
C PRO A 262 3.15 10.41 -18.97
N LYS A 263 2.20 9.54 -19.31
CA LYS A 263 1.30 9.63 -20.47
C LYS A 263 -0.10 9.14 -20.11
N LEU A 264 -1.10 9.65 -20.85
CA LEU A 264 -2.46 9.09 -20.80
C LEU A 264 -2.55 7.89 -21.76
N PRO A 265 -3.36 6.85 -21.46
CA PRO A 265 -3.61 5.73 -22.36
C PRO A 265 -4.24 6.21 -23.68
N GLN A 266 -3.67 5.85 -24.84
CA GLN A 266 -4.09 6.38 -26.14
C GLN A 266 -4.64 5.33 -27.10
N PHE A 267 -4.70 4.07 -26.70
CA PHE A 267 -5.33 3.00 -27.48
C PHE A 267 -6.02 2.00 -26.55
N PRO A 268 -6.92 1.16 -27.09
CA PRO A 268 -7.82 0.35 -26.25
C PRO A 268 -7.13 -0.55 -25.25
N GLU A 269 -6.06 -1.25 -25.61
CA GLU A 269 -5.35 -2.16 -24.69
C GLU A 269 -4.67 -1.39 -23.55
N ALA A 270 -4.11 -0.21 -23.82
CA ALA A 270 -3.51 0.63 -22.79
C ALA A 270 -4.57 1.17 -21.79
N LEU A 271 -5.73 1.61 -22.33
CA LEU A 271 -6.84 2.07 -21.51
C LEU A 271 -7.41 0.93 -20.64
N LEU A 272 -7.52 -0.25 -21.24
CA LEU A 272 -8.03 -1.42 -20.54
C LEU A 272 -7.09 -1.86 -19.45
N LEU A 273 -5.77 -1.91 -19.69
CA LEU A 273 -4.77 -2.20 -18.68
C LEU A 273 -4.94 -1.27 -17.48
N HIS A 274 -5.04 0.05 -17.69
CA HIS A 274 -5.25 1.01 -16.61
C HIS A 274 -6.48 0.69 -15.76
N TYR A 275 -7.64 0.46 -16.39
CA TYR A 275 -8.87 0.19 -15.64
C TYR A 275 -8.87 -1.15 -14.93
N LEU A 276 -8.24 -2.17 -15.49
CA LEU A 276 -8.13 -3.48 -14.86
C LEU A 276 -7.21 -3.41 -13.63
N ASP A 277 -6.08 -2.72 -13.73
CA ASP A 277 -5.13 -2.49 -12.64
C ASP A 277 -5.77 -1.69 -11.51
N ASP A 278 -6.40 -0.55 -11.82
CA ASP A 278 -7.10 0.29 -10.84
C ASP A 278 -8.25 -0.47 -10.15
N MET A 279 -9.00 -1.27 -10.90
CA MET A 279 -10.09 -2.07 -10.36
C MET A 279 -9.58 -3.15 -9.40
N ASP A 280 -8.60 -3.96 -9.81
CA ASP A 280 -8.05 -5.04 -8.98
C ASP A 280 -7.43 -4.48 -7.70
N SER A 281 -6.64 -3.41 -7.82
CA SER A 281 -6.02 -2.71 -6.70
C SER A 281 -7.05 -2.19 -5.68
N LYS A 282 -8.15 -1.59 -6.15
CA LYS A 282 -9.22 -1.08 -5.28
C LYS A 282 -10.04 -2.19 -4.64
N MET A 283 -10.33 -3.26 -5.38
CA MET A 283 -11.06 -4.42 -4.86
C MET A 283 -10.27 -5.10 -3.74
N GLU A 284 -8.96 -5.32 -3.94
CA GLU A 284 -8.09 -5.88 -2.92
C GLU A 284 -7.95 -4.96 -1.70
N CYS A 285 -7.85 -3.65 -1.92
CA CYS A 285 -7.82 -2.66 -0.84
C CYS A 285 -9.11 -2.72 0.00
N MET A 286 -10.29 -2.82 -0.61
CA MET A 286 -11.57 -2.96 0.11
C MET A 286 -11.62 -4.26 0.91
N ARG A 287 -11.18 -5.39 0.33
CA ARG A 287 -11.13 -6.69 0.99
C ARG A 287 -10.23 -6.65 2.22
N ALA A 288 -8.99 -6.17 2.04
CA ALA A 288 -7.99 -6.11 3.11
C ALA A 288 -8.42 -5.19 4.27
N LEU A 289 -9.06 -4.05 3.97
CA LEU A 289 -9.59 -3.13 4.99
C LEU A 289 -10.73 -3.78 5.79
N ALA A 290 -11.68 -4.42 5.11
CA ALA A 290 -12.80 -5.08 5.78
C ALA A 290 -12.31 -6.22 6.69
N GLU A 291 -11.29 -6.97 6.25
CA GLU A 291 -10.72 -8.07 7.02
C GLU A 291 -9.90 -7.59 8.22
N LYS A 292 -9.03 -6.59 8.04
CA LYS A 292 -8.22 -5.98 9.10
C LYS A 292 -9.09 -5.39 10.21
N ASP A 293 -10.22 -4.80 9.85
CA ASP A 293 -11.13 -4.10 10.77
C ASP A 293 -12.26 -5.01 11.30
N ARG A 294 -12.14 -6.33 11.06
CA ARG A 294 -13.19 -7.31 11.39
C ARG A 294 -13.57 -7.32 12.86
N GLN A 295 -12.65 -7.02 13.77
CA GLN A 295 -12.87 -7.00 15.22
C GLN A 295 -13.34 -5.65 15.78
N VAL A 296 -13.22 -4.57 14.99
CA VAL A 296 -13.66 -3.22 15.40
C VAL A 296 -15.18 -3.13 15.35
N GLU A 297 -15.80 -2.59 16.39
CA GLU A 297 -17.27 -2.40 16.45
C GLU A 297 -17.79 -1.53 15.32
N GLY A 298 -19.07 -1.72 14.94
CA GLY A 298 -19.75 -1.01 13.88
C GLY A 298 -19.63 -1.67 12.51
N CYS A 299 -20.49 -1.23 11.57
CA CYS A 299 -20.61 -1.79 10.23
C CYS A 299 -19.64 -1.16 9.21
N PHE A 300 -18.95 -0.08 9.56
CA PHE A 300 -17.98 0.57 8.68
C PHE A 300 -16.57 0.48 9.23
N THR A 301 -15.60 0.46 8.33
CA THR A 301 -14.17 0.61 8.68
C THR A 301 -13.86 2.07 9.03
N ALA A 302 -12.64 2.32 9.54
CA ALA A 302 -12.09 3.66 9.55
C ALA A 302 -11.98 4.23 8.12
N TYR A 303 -11.89 5.56 8.00
CA TYR A 303 -11.69 6.23 6.71
C TYR A 303 -10.37 5.79 6.07
N SER A 304 -10.44 5.37 4.81
CA SER A 304 -9.27 5.00 4.01
C SER A 304 -8.88 6.15 3.08
N PRO A 305 -7.71 6.76 3.23
CA PRO A 305 -7.23 7.78 2.29
C PRO A 305 -7.06 7.25 0.85
N ALA A 306 -6.68 5.98 0.69
CA ALA A 306 -6.50 5.35 -0.61
C ALA A 306 -7.82 5.14 -1.39
N LEU A 307 -8.93 4.99 -0.68
CA LEU A 307 -10.26 4.83 -1.27
C LEU A 307 -11.11 6.10 -1.12
N GLU A 308 -10.62 7.11 -0.38
CA GLU A 308 -11.33 8.35 -0.06
C GLU A 308 -12.71 8.13 0.60
N ARG A 309 -12.87 7.00 1.33
CA ARG A 309 -14.12 6.62 2.00
C ARG A 309 -13.90 5.56 3.09
N PRO A 310 -14.84 5.41 4.05
CA PRO A 310 -14.96 4.19 4.84
C PRO A 310 -15.55 3.07 3.98
N VAL A 311 -15.23 1.81 4.32
CA VAL A 311 -15.75 0.62 3.64
C VAL A 311 -16.80 -0.08 4.52
N LEU A 312 -17.91 -0.50 3.94
CA LEU A 312 -18.94 -1.27 4.62
C LEU A 312 -18.44 -2.71 4.88
N LYS A 313 -18.51 -3.16 6.11
CA LYS A 313 -18.27 -4.56 6.52
C LYS A 313 -19.55 -5.36 6.25
N LEU A 314 -19.71 -5.85 5.03
CA LEU A 314 -20.96 -6.41 4.53
C LEU A 314 -21.51 -7.54 5.39
N GLU A 315 -20.63 -8.45 5.87
CA GLU A 315 -21.04 -9.57 6.73
C GLU A 315 -21.69 -9.10 8.04
N ARG A 316 -21.17 -8.03 8.66
CA ARG A 316 -21.75 -7.45 9.88
C ARG A 316 -23.06 -6.72 9.61
N PHE A 317 -23.17 -6.10 8.44
CA PHE A 317 -24.40 -5.43 8.03
C PHE A 317 -25.53 -6.44 7.79
N TRP A 318 -25.22 -7.57 7.13
CA TRP A 318 -26.21 -8.65 6.89
C TRP A 318 -26.52 -9.47 8.14
N ASN A 319 -25.54 -9.65 9.02
CA ASN A 319 -25.65 -10.46 10.22
C ASN A 319 -25.26 -9.60 11.44
N PRO A 320 -26.09 -8.61 11.84
CA PRO A 320 -25.78 -7.82 13.03
C PRO A 320 -25.69 -8.78 14.23
N ALA A 321 -24.66 -8.60 15.07
CA ALA A 321 -24.59 -9.32 16.33
C ALA A 321 -25.89 -9.06 17.11
N PRO A 322 -26.45 -10.06 17.81
CA PRO A 322 -27.64 -9.83 18.65
C PRO A 322 -27.29 -8.69 19.60
N GLU A 323 -28.16 -7.67 19.64
CA GLU A 323 -28.02 -6.57 20.59
C GLU A 323 -27.97 -7.21 21.99
N GLY A 324 -26.82 -7.00 22.66
CA GLY A 324 -26.70 -7.42 24.06
C GLY A 324 -27.79 -6.72 24.85
N PRO A 325 -28.23 -7.30 26.01
CA PRO A 325 -29.32 -6.71 26.78
C PRO A 325 -29.04 -5.22 26.99
N GLU A 326 -29.98 -4.39 26.57
CA GLU A 326 -29.96 -2.95 26.82
C GLU A 326 -29.54 -2.70 28.26
N GLN A 327 -28.40 -2.06 28.47
CA GLN A 327 -28.09 -1.54 29.80
C GLN A 327 -29.21 -0.56 30.13
N PRO A 328 -29.94 -0.78 31.24
CA PRO A 328 -31.02 0.11 31.60
C PRO A 328 -30.46 1.55 31.66
N ALA A 329 -31.08 2.43 30.91
CA ALA A 329 -30.74 3.83 30.89
C ALA A 329 -30.58 4.30 32.34
N THR A 330 -29.37 4.70 32.71
CA THR A 330 -29.09 5.36 33.97
C THR A 330 -30.03 6.56 34.04
N GLN A 331 -31.04 6.45 34.90
CA GLN A 331 -31.99 7.52 35.20
C GLN A 331 -31.17 8.79 35.51
N ALA A 332 -31.43 9.85 34.77
CA ALA A 332 -30.92 11.16 35.08
C ALA A 332 -31.34 11.50 36.54
N PRO A 333 -30.46 12.08 37.36
CA PRO A 333 -30.82 12.49 38.71
C PRO A 333 -31.91 13.57 38.67
N ASP A 334 -32.94 13.33 39.43
CA ASP A 334 -34.11 14.21 39.65
C ASP A 334 -33.66 15.60 40.09
N PRO A 335 -34.11 16.71 39.49
CA PRO A 335 -33.73 18.06 39.90
C PRO A 335 -34.61 18.60 41.02
N GLN A 336 -34.42 18.10 42.25
CA GLN A 336 -34.98 18.79 43.44
C GLN A 336 -33.88 19.03 44.47
N GLY A 337 -33.43 20.28 44.50
CA GLY A 337 -32.47 20.77 45.49
C GLY A 337 -32.21 22.27 45.30
N ASN A 338 -33.17 23.03 45.76
CA ASN A 338 -33.20 24.48 45.79
C ASN A 338 -32.06 25.04 46.66
N THR A 339 -31.08 25.74 46.13
CA THR A 339 -30.39 26.85 46.83
C THR A 339 -29.75 27.76 45.77
N ALA A 340 -30.17 29.03 45.76
CA ALA A 340 -29.66 30.09 44.92
C ALA A 340 -28.23 30.50 45.32
N PRO A 341 -27.36 30.82 44.35
CA PRO A 341 -26.30 31.77 44.61
C PRO A 341 -26.45 33.04 43.78
N THR A 342 -26.21 34.09 44.47
CA THR A 342 -25.96 35.50 44.21
C THR A 342 -25.49 35.88 42.80
N SER A 343 -26.15 36.88 42.25
CA SER A 343 -25.89 37.58 41.00
C SER A 343 -24.58 38.36 40.98
N VAL A 344 -23.85 38.24 39.87
CA VAL A 344 -22.81 39.20 39.45
C VAL A 344 -23.21 39.69 38.05
N PRO A 345 -23.20 40.98 37.75
CA PRO A 345 -23.76 41.52 36.54
C PRO A 345 -22.78 41.44 35.34
N VAL A 346 -23.28 41.04 34.19
CA VAL A 346 -22.60 41.11 32.88
C VAL A 346 -23.26 42.25 32.09
N PRO A 347 -22.48 43.11 31.40
CA PRO A 347 -23.06 44.26 30.68
C PRO A 347 -23.75 43.84 29.38
N ALA A 348 -24.88 44.43 29.11
CA ALA A 348 -25.71 44.30 27.93
C ALA A 348 -25.06 44.97 26.71
N SER A 349 -25.06 44.30 25.58
CA SER A 349 -25.05 44.92 24.26
C SER A 349 -25.65 44.06 23.19
N ALA A 350 -26.74 44.52 22.61
CA ALA A 350 -27.26 44.39 21.26
C ALA A 350 -27.83 43.02 20.83
N LEU A 351 -29.14 42.89 20.98
CA LEU A 351 -30.02 42.05 20.21
C LEU A 351 -30.39 42.73 18.87
N GLY A 352 -30.17 42.03 17.75
CA GLY A 352 -30.79 42.32 16.45
C GLY A 352 -31.48 41.05 15.93
N PRO A 353 -32.61 41.17 15.23
CA PRO A 353 -33.53 40.06 14.99
C PRO A 353 -33.22 39.30 13.68
N GLY A 354 -33.45 37.99 13.72
CA GLY A 354 -33.85 37.18 12.56
C GLY A 354 -32.71 36.67 11.69
N SER A 355 -32.35 35.39 11.89
CA SER A 355 -31.57 34.64 10.89
C SER A 355 -32.45 33.54 10.29
N PRO A 356 -32.55 33.45 8.94
CA PRO A 356 -33.08 32.28 8.28
C PRO A 356 -32.02 31.16 8.21
N GLU A 357 -32.50 29.93 8.05
CA GLU A 357 -31.73 28.69 7.90
C GLU A 357 -30.56 28.80 6.91
N PRO A 358 -29.45 28.10 7.14
CA PRO A 358 -28.31 28.12 6.20
C PRO A 358 -28.61 27.30 4.98
N ALA A 359 -28.80 27.94 3.83
CA ALA A 359 -28.69 27.33 2.51
C ALA A 359 -27.26 26.79 2.34
N MET A 360 -27.15 25.61 1.75
CA MET A 360 -25.87 24.98 1.37
C MET A 360 -24.99 26.00 0.61
N ALA A 361 -23.92 26.42 1.25
CA ALA A 361 -22.91 27.29 0.65
C ALA A 361 -22.12 26.47 -0.39
N ALA A 362 -22.23 26.86 -1.65
CA ALA A 362 -21.31 26.45 -2.70
C ALA A 362 -19.88 26.78 -2.27
N ARG A 363 -18.99 25.78 -2.38
CA ARG A 363 -17.54 25.96 -2.12
C ARG A 363 -17.02 27.07 -3.05
N PRO A 364 -16.25 28.03 -2.55
CA PRO A 364 -15.62 29.00 -3.43
C PRO A 364 -14.61 28.30 -4.34
N PHE A 365 -14.71 28.59 -5.62
CA PHE A 365 -13.68 28.24 -6.61
C PHE A 365 -12.31 28.66 -6.08
N LEU A 366 -11.37 27.72 -6.03
CA LEU A 366 -9.96 27.98 -5.73
C LEU A 366 -9.48 29.11 -6.65
N ALA A 367 -9.01 30.18 -6.06
CA ALA A 367 -8.37 31.28 -6.79
C ALA A 367 -7.21 30.71 -7.62
N VAL A 368 -7.32 30.87 -8.93
CA VAL A 368 -6.27 30.51 -9.89
C VAL A 368 -5.01 31.30 -9.48
N LYS A 369 -3.92 30.59 -9.19
CA LYS A 369 -2.61 31.22 -8.96
C LYS A 369 -2.26 32.06 -10.17
N PRO A 370 -1.59 33.22 -10.01
CA PRO A 370 -1.18 34.05 -11.13
C PRO A 370 -0.29 33.20 -12.07
N GLU A 371 -0.64 33.18 -13.33
CA GLU A 371 0.02 32.42 -14.36
C GLU A 371 1.51 32.82 -14.47
N SER A 372 2.38 31.84 -14.69
CA SER A 372 3.80 32.11 -14.79
C SER A 372 4.12 32.92 -16.05
N PRO A 373 5.18 33.75 -16.06
CA PRO A 373 5.60 34.49 -17.26
C PRO A 373 5.88 33.62 -18.49
N PHE A 374 6.03 32.33 -18.29
CA PHE A 374 6.21 31.32 -19.34
C PHE A 374 4.87 30.97 -20.04
N ALA A 375 3.78 30.91 -19.30
CA ALA A 375 2.44 30.64 -19.86
C ALA A 375 1.98 31.78 -20.79
N ASP A 376 2.28 33.02 -20.44
CA ASP A 376 1.96 34.19 -21.28
C ASP A 376 2.78 34.22 -22.57
N LYS A 377 4.06 33.86 -22.52
CA LYS A 377 4.90 33.73 -23.72
C LYS A 377 4.42 32.61 -24.64
N LEU A 378 3.95 31.50 -24.09
CA LEU A 378 3.43 30.39 -24.89
C LEU A 378 2.12 30.77 -25.58
N ARG A 379 1.23 31.50 -24.91
CA ARG A 379 -0.01 32.02 -25.53
C ARG A 379 0.27 33.01 -26.67
N GLN A 380 1.27 33.91 -26.51
CA GLN A 380 1.68 34.82 -27.58
C GLN A 380 2.25 34.08 -28.79
N ALA A 381 3.02 33.02 -28.57
CA ALA A 381 3.61 32.23 -29.65
C ALA A 381 2.59 31.36 -30.41
N LEU A 382 1.42 31.06 -29.81
CA LEU A 382 0.36 30.23 -30.39
C LEU A 382 -0.78 31.05 -31.03
N GLN A 383 -0.73 32.40 -31.05
CA GLN A 383 -1.71 33.22 -31.76
C GLN A 383 -1.50 33.10 -33.25
N PRO A 384 -2.52 32.77 -34.06
CA PRO A 384 -2.39 32.77 -35.51
C PRO A 384 -2.06 34.18 -36.01
N ALA A 385 -1.11 34.29 -36.93
CA ALA A 385 -0.74 35.54 -37.56
C ALA A 385 -1.97 36.17 -38.23
N ALA A 386 -2.18 37.46 -38.00
CA ALA A 386 -3.25 38.21 -38.63
C ALA A 386 -3.09 38.18 -40.18
N PRO A 387 -4.16 38.07 -40.96
CA PRO A 387 -4.08 38.06 -42.41
C PRO A 387 -3.50 39.41 -42.90
N THR A 388 -2.42 39.34 -43.65
CA THR A 388 -1.87 40.46 -44.38
C THR A 388 -2.90 40.93 -45.39
N GLN A 389 -3.37 42.18 -45.26
CA GLN A 389 -4.12 42.86 -46.30
C GLN A 389 -3.13 43.20 -47.41
N GLU A 390 -3.32 42.55 -48.58
CA GLU A 390 -2.73 43.02 -49.83
C GLU A 390 -3.48 44.28 -50.30
N ASN A 391 -2.72 45.34 -50.54
CA ASN A 391 -3.14 46.49 -51.33
C ASN A 391 -2.72 46.32 -52.80
#